data_d5de200dbb96e1735577902872ec2d63
#
_entry.id   d5de200dbb96e1735577902872ec2d63
#
_cell.length_a   1.000
_cell.length_b   1.000
_cell.length_c   1.000
_cell.angle_alpha   90.00
_cell.angle_beta   90.00
_cell.angle_gamma   90.00
#
_symmetry.space_group_name_H-M   'P 1'
#
loop_
_entity.id
_entity.type
_entity.pdbx_description
1 polymer ?
#
loop_
_entity_poly.entity_id
_entity_poly.type
_entity_poly.pdbx_seq_one_letter_code
_entity_poly.pdbx_strand_id
1 'polypeptide(L)'
;VPEIKVAVRSGDTSLKERAKMVRKPPHILITTPESLGLLLSSKKFRDHFRKTRYIILDEIHDLANNKRGTHLSLSVERLAQIIDREPVRIGLSATQAPIEDIAGFLGGYQNGKPRPVNIVDVKERKHLDLKVLCPVDNLTLHSTEVINSKMYDLLVDLVNDHRTTLIFTNTRAGTESIAMQLKERGIEKLAAHHGSLSKEMRLDVEEKLKAGEMDVVVSSTSLELGIDIG
;
A
#
# COMPACT_ATOMS: atom_id res chain seq x y z
N VAL A 1 -24.03 2.61 22.44
CA VAL A 1 -22.89 3.26 21.79
C VAL A 1 -23.37 3.74 20.44
N PRO A 2 -23.18 5.02 20.06
CA PRO A 2 -23.58 5.50 18.74
C PRO A 2 -22.81 4.78 17.64
N GLU A 3 -23.51 4.40 16.57
CA GLU A 3 -22.93 3.73 15.42
C GLU A 3 -21.91 4.65 14.71
N ILE A 4 -20.66 4.20 14.57
CA ILE A 4 -19.62 4.91 13.82
C ILE A 4 -19.79 4.61 12.34
N LYS A 5 -20.05 5.65 11.55
CA LYS A 5 -20.19 5.56 10.08
C LYS A 5 -18.85 5.78 9.42
N VAL A 6 -18.42 4.79 8.64
CA VAL A 6 -17.22 4.84 7.82
C VAL A 6 -17.62 4.93 6.36
N ALA A 7 -16.90 5.69 5.56
CA ALA A 7 -17.08 5.72 4.11
C ALA A 7 -15.73 5.87 3.39
N VAL A 8 -15.65 5.24 2.22
CA VAL A 8 -14.49 5.32 1.32
C VAL A 8 -14.82 6.23 0.14
N ARG A 9 -13.94 7.19 -0.11
CA ARG A 9 -14.04 8.14 -1.23
C ARG A 9 -12.77 8.11 -2.07
N SER A 10 -12.86 7.41 -3.18
CA SER A 10 -11.79 7.27 -4.17
C SER A 10 -12.27 7.60 -5.58
N GLY A 11 -11.44 7.37 -6.59
CA GLY A 11 -11.84 7.44 -8.00
C GLY A 11 -13.01 6.52 -8.33
N ASP A 12 -13.02 5.31 -7.78
CA ASP A 12 -13.98 4.24 -8.04
C ASP A 12 -15.31 4.39 -7.30
N THR A 13 -15.42 5.36 -6.38
CA THR A 13 -16.67 5.59 -5.63
C THR A 13 -17.80 6.03 -6.54
N SER A 14 -18.90 5.32 -6.55
CA SER A 14 -20.06 5.57 -7.41
C SER A 14 -20.71 6.95 -7.16
N LEU A 15 -21.38 7.51 -8.16
CA LEU A 15 -22.09 8.80 -8.03
C LEU A 15 -23.17 8.77 -6.94
N LYS A 16 -23.84 7.60 -6.76
CA LYS A 16 -24.85 7.40 -5.72
C LYS A 16 -24.26 7.49 -4.33
N GLU A 17 -23.12 6.85 -4.10
CA GLU A 17 -22.40 6.89 -2.82
C GLU A 17 -21.86 8.30 -2.54
N ARG A 18 -21.30 8.97 -3.55
CA ARG A 18 -20.86 10.37 -3.44
C ARG A 18 -21.99 11.29 -2.99
N ALA A 19 -23.17 11.17 -3.59
CA ALA A 19 -24.35 11.94 -3.21
C ALA A 19 -24.85 11.59 -1.80
N LYS A 20 -24.73 10.32 -1.37
CA LYS A 20 -25.07 9.88 -0.02
C LYS A 20 -24.16 10.52 1.03
N MET A 21 -22.85 10.59 0.77
CA MET A 21 -21.88 11.22 1.70
C MET A 21 -22.11 12.71 1.89
N VAL A 22 -22.56 13.43 0.85
CA VAL A 22 -22.91 14.87 0.96
C VAL A 22 -24.11 15.08 1.88
N ARG A 23 -25.12 14.17 1.81
CA ARG A 23 -26.34 14.29 2.62
C ARG A 23 -26.18 13.77 4.04
N LYS A 24 -25.38 12.71 4.20
CA LYS A 24 -25.11 12.05 5.48
C LYS A 24 -23.60 11.81 5.57
N PRO A 25 -22.81 12.81 6.02
CA PRO A 25 -21.37 12.71 6.11
C PRO A 25 -20.96 11.58 7.08
N PRO A 26 -19.88 10.84 6.77
CA PRO A 26 -19.38 9.81 7.65
C PRO A 26 -18.66 10.41 8.86
N HIS A 27 -18.47 9.63 9.91
CA HIS A 27 -17.62 9.97 11.05
C HIS A 27 -16.12 9.74 10.71
N ILE A 28 -15.84 8.71 9.89
CA ILE A 28 -14.50 8.41 9.38
C ILE A 28 -14.60 8.39 7.85
N LEU A 29 -13.80 9.23 7.21
CA LEU A 29 -13.65 9.28 5.76
C LEU A 29 -12.28 8.73 5.37
N ILE A 30 -12.26 7.63 4.63
CA ILE A 30 -11.05 7.07 4.01
C ILE A 30 -11.00 7.62 2.58
N THR A 31 -9.89 8.26 2.21
CA THR A 31 -9.79 8.91 0.89
C THR A 31 -8.36 8.92 0.37
N THR A 32 -8.21 9.16 -0.93
CA THR A 32 -6.91 9.35 -1.58
C THR A 32 -6.52 10.83 -1.63
N PRO A 33 -5.23 11.17 -1.78
CA PRO A 33 -4.76 12.55 -1.90
C PRO A 33 -5.52 13.35 -2.97
N GLU A 34 -5.75 12.75 -4.13
CA GLU A 34 -6.45 13.36 -5.26
C GLU A 34 -7.92 13.65 -4.93
N SER A 35 -8.58 12.68 -4.31
CA SER A 35 -9.98 12.82 -3.89
C SER A 35 -10.14 13.88 -2.79
N LEU A 36 -9.19 13.97 -1.85
CA LEU A 36 -9.18 15.01 -0.83
C LEU A 36 -9.13 16.41 -1.47
N GLY A 37 -8.22 16.63 -2.43
CA GLY A 37 -8.11 17.89 -3.15
C GLY A 37 -9.43 18.31 -3.84
N LEU A 38 -10.13 17.34 -4.45
CA LEU A 38 -11.45 17.56 -5.06
C LEU A 38 -12.52 17.90 -4.01
N LEU A 39 -12.54 17.19 -2.88
CA LEU A 39 -13.51 17.44 -1.79
C LEU A 39 -13.33 18.81 -1.16
N LEU A 40 -12.09 19.27 -0.98
CA LEU A 40 -11.76 20.60 -0.47
C LEU A 40 -12.22 21.73 -1.41
N SER A 41 -12.29 21.46 -2.71
CA SER A 41 -12.77 22.39 -3.72
C SER A 41 -14.31 22.37 -3.87
N SER A 42 -14.98 21.36 -3.31
CA SER A 42 -16.42 21.19 -3.39
C SER A 42 -17.15 22.05 -2.35
N LYS A 43 -17.88 23.08 -2.77
CA LYS A 43 -18.70 23.91 -1.86
C LYS A 43 -19.68 23.09 -1.01
N LYS A 44 -20.22 21.98 -1.56
CA LYS A 44 -21.20 21.12 -0.87
C LYS A 44 -20.58 20.18 0.18
N PHE A 45 -19.30 19.85 0.06
CA PHE A 45 -18.67 18.88 0.95
C PHE A 45 -17.70 19.54 1.95
N ARG A 46 -17.06 20.65 1.58
CA ARG A 46 -16.01 21.32 2.35
C ARG A 46 -16.42 21.60 3.81
N ASP A 47 -17.66 22.04 4.03
CA ASP A 47 -18.13 22.40 5.36
C ASP A 47 -18.25 21.20 6.31
N HIS A 48 -18.33 19.97 5.80
CA HIS A 48 -18.32 18.76 6.62
C HIS A 48 -16.98 18.53 7.33
N PHE A 49 -15.90 19.10 6.81
CA PHE A 49 -14.58 19.00 7.42
C PHE A 49 -14.37 19.88 8.66
N ARG A 50 -15.21 20.88 8.90
CA ARG A 50 -15.02 21.85 10.01
C ARG A 50 -14.80 21.20 11.37
N LYS A 51 -15.44 20.07 11.64
CA LYS A 51 -15.37 19.33 12.92
C LYS A 51 -14.36 18.19 12.90
N THR A 52 -13.51 18.08 11.90
CA THR A 52 -12.47 17.05 11.82
C THR A 52 -11.49 17.24 13.00
N ARG A 53 -11.19 16.15 13.71
CA ARG A 53 -10.28 16.18 14.87
C ARG A 53 -8.94 15.52 14.55
N TYR A 54 -8.95 14.54 13.66
CA TYR A 54 -7.79 13.71 13.34
C TYR A 54 -7.59 13.65 11.83
N ILE A 55 -6.34 13.74 11.41
CA ILE A 55 -5.89 13.49 10.03
C ILE A 55 -4.86 12.38 10.13
N ILE A 56 -5.18 11.21 9.54
CA ILE A 56 -4.28 10.06 9.53
C ILE A 56 -3.75 9.90 8.11
N LEU A 57 -2.42 9.89 7.98
CA LEU A 57 -1.70 9.65 6.73
C LEU A 57 -1.02 8.29 6.84
N ASP A 58 -1.57 7.32 6.11
CA ASP A 58 -1.02 5.97 6.07
C ASP A 58 0.02 5.86 4.97
N GLU A 59 1.04 4.99 5.17
CA GLU A 59 2.18 4.80 4.27
C GLU A 59 2.82 6.14 3.84
N ILE A 60 2.98 7.05 4.79
CA ILE A 60 3.39 8.43 4.53
C ILE A 60 4.76 8.51 3.83
N HIS A 61 5.62 7.52 4.02
CA HIS A 61 6.94 7.42 3.40
C HIS A 61 6.87 7.30 1.87
N ASP A 62 5.84 6.63 1.34
CA ASP A 62 5.65 6.49 -0.11
C ASP A 62 5.27 7.83 -0.77
N LEU A 63 4.75 8.75 0.00
CA LEU A 63 4.28 10.05 -0.49
C LEU A 63 5.33 11.14 -0.34
N ALA A 64 6.21 11.06 0.67
CA ALA A 64 7.12 12.14 1.04
C ALA A 64 8.04 12.61 -0.11
N ASN A 65 8.43 11.72 -1.02
CA ASN A 65 9.41 11.98 -2.07
C ASN A 65 8.82 12.14 -3.48
N ASN A 66 7.50 12.33 -3.63
CA ASN A 66 6.88 12.41 -4.94
C ASN A 66 5.85 13.54 -5.09
N LYS A 67 5.39 13.78 -6.32
CA LYS A 67 4.42 14.84 -6.62
C LYS A 67 3.07 14.64 -5.93
N ARG A 68 2.67 13.40 -5.67
CA ARG A 68 1.43 13.10 -4.92
C ARG A 68 1.54 13.57 -3.48
N GLY A 69 2.71 13.41 -2.87
CA GLY A 69 2.98 13.92 -1.53
C GLY A 69 2.96 15.44 -1.47
N THR A 70 3.54 16.14 -2.43
CA THR A 70 3.43 17.60 -2.52
C THR A 70 1.97 18.06 -2.58
N HIS A 71 1.16 17.39 -3.40
CA HIS A 71 -0.27 17.66 -3.50
C HIS A 71 -1.01 17.36 -2.18
N LEU A 72 -0.66 16.25 -1.50
CA LEU A 72 -1.23 15.89 -0.21
C LEU A 72 -0.88 16.91 0.87
N SER A 73 0.40 17.29 0.99
CA SER A 73 0.86 18.29 1.96
C SER A 73 0.08 19.60 1.82
N LEU A 74 -0.04 20.13 0.60
CA LEU A 74 -0.84 21.32 0.34
C LEU A 74 -2.33 21.12 0.69
N SER A 75 -2.89 19.94 0.40
CA SER A 75 -4.28 19.63 0.72
C SER A 75 -4.51 19.53 2.23
N VAL A 76 -3.57 18.98 2.99
CA VAL A 76 -3.63 18.89 4.45
C VAL A 76 -3.56 20.29 5.08
N GLU A 77 -2.69 21.19 4.58
CA GLU A 77 -2.66 22.57 5.06
C GLU A 77 -3.96 23.32 4.73
N ARG A 78 -4.52 23.16 3.53
CA ARG A 78 -5.83 23.71 3.16
C ARG A 78 -6.95 23.17 4.04
N LEU A 79 -6.89 21.87 4.36
CA LEU A 79 -7.86 21.24 5.27
C LEU A 79 -7.75 21.83 6.68
N ALA A 80 -6.53 22.00 7.21
CA ALA A 80 -6.30 22.58 8.53
C ALA A 80 -6.87 24.02 8.63
N GLN A 81 -6.85 24.81 7.57
CA GLN A 81 -7.46 26.16 7.54
C GLN A 81 -8.99 26.13 7.57
N ILE A 82 -9.64 25.05 7.19
CA ILE A 82 -11.11 24.91 7.17
C ILE A 82 -11.63 24.41 8.53
N ILE A 83 -10.80 23.63 9.24
CA ILE A 83 -11.17 23.01 10.52
C ILE A 83 -11.23 24.08 11.61
N ASP A 84 -12.27 24.01 12.45
CA ASP A 84 -12.51 25.02 13.51
C ASP A 84 -11.45 24.97 14.64
N ARG A 85 -10.71 23.86 14.78
CA ARG A 85 -9.63 23.66 15.76
C ARG A 85 -8.46 22.92 15.11
N GLU A 86 -7.23 23.21 15.52
CA GLU A 86 -6.05 22.49 15.01
C GLU A 86 -6.24 20.97 15.12
N PRO A 87 -6.18 20.20 14.02
CA PRO A 87 -6.36 18.77 14.04
C PRO A 87 -5.08 18.06 14.52
N VAL A 88 -5.24 16.93 15.17
CA VAL A 88 -4.13 16.02 15.45
C VAL A 88 -3.75 15.32 14.16
N ARG A 89 -2.48 15.42 13.76
CA ARG A 89 -1.92 14.75 12.59
C ARG A 89 -1.21 13.48 13.04
N ILE A 90 -1.54 12.36 12.42
CA ILE A 90 -0.96 11.04 12.71
C ILE A 90 -0.39 10.50 11.40
N GLY A 91 0.89 10.17 11.38
CA GLY A 91 1.56 9.51 10.27
C GLY A 91 1.89 8.07 10.63
N LEU A 92 1.52 7.13 9.78
CA LEU A 92 1.96 5.74 9.86
C LEU A 92 2.97 5.50 8.74
N SER A 93 4.10 4.90 9.09
CA SER A 93 5.22 4.72 8.16
C SER A 93 5.92 3.40 8.44
N ALA A 94 6.35 2.70 7.39
CA ALA A 94 7.39 1.70 7.54
C ALA A 94 8.70 2.38 8.01
N THR A 95 9.66 1.57 8.43
CA THR A 95 10.99 2.07 8.86
C THR A 95 11.67 2.78 7.69
N GLN A 96 11.90 4.08 7.84
CA GLN A 96 12.59 4.95 6.88
C GLN A 96 13.67 5.74 7.59
N ALA A 97 14.72 6.06 6.88
CA ALA A 97 15.81 6.91 7.39
C ALA A 97 16.11 8.04 6.39
N PRO A 98 16.17 9.30 6.83
CA PRO A 98 15.91 9.77 8.20
C PRO A 98 14.40 9.92 8.51
N ILE A 99 13.95 9.43 9.67
CA ILE A 99 12.54 9.49 10.11
C ILE A 99 12.11 10.94 10.41
N GLU A 100 13.05 11.80 10.72
CA GLU A 100 12.82 13.22 11.00
C GLU A 100 12.27 13.97 9.77
N ASP A 101 12.70 13.59 8.57
CA ASP A 101 12.22 14.19 7.32
C ASP A 101 10.75 13.82 7.09
N ILE A 102 10.38 12.57 7.36
CA ILE A 102 9.00 12.11 7.30
C ILE A 102 8.14 12.80 8.36
N ALA A 103 8.66 12.96 9.58
CA ALA A 103 7.99 13.72 10.63
C ALA A 103 7.80 15.20 10.23
N GLY A 104 8.81 15.82 9.64
CA GLY A 104 8.72 17.19 9.09
C GLY A 104 7.67 17.32 8.00
N PHE A 105 7.58 16.34 7.10
CA PHE A 105 6.54 16.29 6.06
C PHE A 105 5.12 16.18 6.66
N LEU A 106 4.92 15.35 7.70
CA LEU A 106 3.64 15.24 8.42
C LEU A 106 3.27 16.55 9.13
N GLY A 107 4.19 17.10 9.89
CA GLY A 107 3.97 18.28 10.71
C GLY A 107 3.67 19.52 9.88
N GLY A 108 4.46 19.73 8.82
CA GLY A 108 4.41 20.96 8.03
C GLY A 108 4.75 22.19 8.86
N TYR A 109 4.24 23.34 8.46
CA TYR A 109 4.57 24.64 9.08
C TYR A 109 3.32 25.34 9.61
N GLN A 110 3.50 26.08 10.71
CA GLN A 110 2.48 26.99 11.24
C GLN A 110 3.16 28.31 11.60
N ASN A 111 2.63 29.43 11.08
CA ASN A 111 3.20 30.76 11.29
C ASN A 111 4.71 30.85 10.95
N GLY A 112 5.14 30.18 9.88
CA GLY A 112 6.54 30.16 9.43
C GLY A 112 7.47 29.26 10.26
N LYS A 113 6.97 28.52 11.24
CA LYS A 113 7.75 27.58 12.07
C LYS A 113 7.27 26.15 11.84
N PRO A 114 8.19 25.15 11.88
CA PRO A 114 7.77 23.75 11.81
C PRO A 114 6.92 23.39 13.02
N ARG A 115 5.85 22.60 12.81
CA ARG A 115 5.07 22.05 13.93
C ARG A 115 5.88 20.98 14.66
N PRO A 116 5.80 20.92 16.00
CA PRO A 116 6.41 19.83 16.74
C PRO A 116 5.73 18.50 16.40
N VAL A 117 6.52 17.45 16.22
CA VAL A 117 6.06 16.09 15.97
C VAL A 117 6.71 15.14 16.96
N ASN A 118 5.93 14.29 17.59
CA ASN A 118 6.45 13.21 18.41
C ASN A 118 6.64 11.96 17.54
N ILE A 119 7.86 11.43 17.53
CA ILE A 119 8.22 10.22 16.81
C ILE A 119 8.13 9.04 17.79
N VAL A 120 7.37 8.03 17.42
CA VAL A 120 7.30 6.75 18.14
C VAL A 120 7.90 5.70 17.21
N ASP A 121 9.13 5.30 17.50
CA ASP A 121 9.84 4.27 16.75
C ASP A 121 9.73 2.93 17.50
N VAL A 122 8.87 2.04 16.99
CA VAL A 122 8.68 0.69 17.56
C VAL A 122 9.72 -0.22 16.91
N LYS A 123 10.87 -0.35 17.58
CA LYS A 123 11.99 -1.21 17.13
C LYS A 123 11.70 -2.71 17.35
N GLU A 124 10.61 -3.22 16.86
CA GLU A 124 10.43 -4.68 16.77
C GLU A 124 11.32 -5.23 15.66
N ARG A 125 12.44 -5.80 16.04
CA ARG A 125 13.31 -6.53 15.10
C ARG A 125 12.68 -7.89 14.84
N LYS A 126 11.93 -8.02 13.74
CA LYS A 126 11.62 -9.35 13.20
C LYS A 126 12.94 -10.03 12.87
N HIS A 127 13.08 -11.30 13.25
CA HIS A 127 14.23 -12.09 12.83
C HIS A 127 14.12 -12.31 11.32
N LEU A 128 15.03 -11.68 10.56
CA LEU A 128 15.09 -11.82 9.10
C LEU A 128 16.18 -12.83 8.76
N ASP A 129 15.83 -13.91 8.08
CA ASP A 129 16.79 -14.80 7.40
C ASP A 129 16.92 -14.30 5.94
N LEU A 130 17.84 -13.38 5.73
CA LEU A 130 18.08 -12.76 4.42
C LEU A 130 19.19 -13.49 3.68
N LYS A 131 18.89 -14.00 2.47
CA LYS A 131 19.82 -14.70 1.60
C LYS A 131 19.82 -14.12 0.20
N VAL A 132 20.98 -14.04 -0.43
CA VAL A 132 21.14 -13.80 -1.85
C VAL A 132 21.48 -15.12 -2.51
N LEU A 133 20.64 -15.60 -3.42
CA LEU A 133 20.80 -16.88 -4.08
C LEU A 133 21.09 -16.66 -5.57
N CYS A 134 21.99 -17.47 -6.13
CA CYS A 134 22.26 -17.52 -7.55
C CYS A 134 21.88 -18.91 -8.09
N PRO A 135 21.14 -19.01 -9.19
CA PRO A 135 20.70 -20.31 -9.71
C PRO A 135 21.83 -21.18 -10.28
N VAL A 136 22.98 -20.58 -10.57
CA VAL A 136 24.17 -21.26 -11.10
C VAL A 136 25.44 -20.68 -10.48
N ASP A 137 26.51 -21.43 -10.45
CA ASP A 137 27.80 -21.01 -9.86
C ASP A 137 28.43 -19.82 -10.62
N ASN A 138 28.25 -19.76 -11.94
CA ASN A 138 28.79 -18.70 -12.77
C ASN A 138 27.83 -18.34 -13.92
N LEU A 139 27.27 -17.13 -13.84
CA LEU A 139 26.30 -16.61 -14.80
C LEU A 139 26.89 -16.43 -16.23
N THR A 140 28.22 -16.25 -16.36
CA THR A 140 28.86 -16.02 -17.68
C THR A 140 29.13 -17.31 -18.46
N LEU A 141 29.06 -18.46 -17.79
CA LEU A 141 29.34 -19.77 -18.40
C LEU A 141 28.10 -20.48 -18.91
N HIS A 142 26.90 -19.95 -18.67
CA HIS A 142 25.65 -20.60 -19.01
C HIS A 142 24.81 -19.73 -19.95
N SER A 143 24.01 -20.34 -20.82
CA SER A 143 23.05 -19.63 -21.63
C SER A 143 21.89 -19.09 -20.76
N THR A 144 21.19 -18.06 -21.22
CA THR A 144 20.03 -17.46 -20.54
C THR A 144 18.95 -18.51 -20.27
N GLU A 145 18.76 -19.48 -21.17
CA GLU A 145 17.77 -20.55 -21.00
C GLU A 145 18.13 -21.45 -19.84
N VAL A 146 19.40 -21.84 -19.69
CA VAL A 146 19.88 -22.67 -18.58
C VAL A 146 19.75 -21.92 -17.27
N ILE A 147 20.13 -20.66 -17.23
CA ILE A 147 20.02 -19.80 -16.03
C ILE A 147 18.54 -19.68 -15.61
N ASN A 148 17.65 -19.39 -16.55
CA ASN A 148 16.22 -19.27 -16.26
C ASN A 148 15.62 -20.60 -15.79
N SER A 149 15.96 -21.73 -16.43
CA SER A 149 15.48 -23.05 -16.00
C SER A 149 15.90 -23.33 -14.55
N LYS A 150 17.19 -23.13 -14.24
CA LYS A 150 17.72 -23.32 -12.89
C LYS A 150 17.12 -22.35 -11.86
N MET A 151 16.81 -21.13 -12.26
CA MET A 151 16.10 -20.19 -11.40
C MET A 151 14.69 -20.69 -11.05
N TYR A 152 13.95 -21.24 -12.02
CA TYR A 152 12.63 -21.79 -11.77
C TYR A 152 12.70 -23.05 -10.89
N ASP A 153 13.70 -23.91 -11.09
CA ASP A 153 13.93 -25.08 -10.24
C ASP A 153 14.19 -24.63 -8.78
N LEU A 154 15.06 -23.64 -8.58
CA LEU A 154 15.33 -23.04 -7.27
C LEU A 154 14.06 -22.44 -6.63
N LEU A 155 13.21 -21.78 -7.41
CA LEU A 155 11.94 -21.24 -6.90
C LEU A 155 10.99 -22.37 -6.45
N VAL A 156 10.94 -23.49 -7.18
CA VAL A 156 10.16 -24.68 -6.77
C VAL A 156 10.65 -25.23 -5.45
N ASP A 157 11.97 -25.37 -5.27
CA ASP A 157 12.55 -25.85 -4.02
C ASP A 157 12.17 -24.93 -2.86
N LEU A 158 12.31 -23.61 -3.05
CA LEU A 158 11.91 -22.60 -2.04
C LEU A 158 10.41 -22.65 -1.70
N VAL A 159 9.54 -22.88 -2.69
CA VAL A 159 8.09 -23.02 -2.45
C VAL A 159 7.82 -24.28 -1.62
N ASN A 160 8.47 -25.39 -1.93
CA ASN A 160 8.28 -26.67 -1.23
C ASN A 160 8.83 -26.63 0.21
N ASP A 161 9.86 -25.83 0.48
CA ASP A 161 10.47 -25.69 1.81
C ASP A 161 9.66 -24.75 2.74
N HIS A 162 8.70 -23.99 2.21
CA HIS A 162 7.95 -22.99 2.96
C HIS A 162 6.44 -23.25 2.89
N ARG A 163 5.71 -22.81 3.91
CA ARG A 163 4.25 -22.95 3.97
C ARG A 163 3.55 -22.07 2.94
N THR A 164 4.04 -20.84 2.77
CA THR A 164 3.52 -19.86 1.83
C THR A 164 4.66 -19.00 1.32
N THR A 165 4.76 -18.83 0.01
CA THR A 165 5.82 -18.09 -0.64
C THR A 165 5.23 -16.91 -1.43
N LEU A 166 5.76 -15.72 -1.22
CA LEU A 166 5.46 -14.55 -2.04
C LEU A 166 6.65 -14.26 -2.96
N ILE A 167 6.39 -14.22 -4.26
CA ILE A 167 7.40 -13.90 -5.27
C ILE A 167 7.06 -12.55 -5.88
N PHE A 168 7.94 -11.57 -5.70
CA PHE A 168 7.77 -10.23 -6.29
C PHE A 168 8.55 -10.09 -7.58
N THR A 169 7.93 -9.47 -8.57
CA THR A 169 8.52 -9.19 -9.88
C THR A 169 8.30 -7.73 -10.26
N ASN A 170 9.17 -7.20 -11.14
CA ASN A 170 9.08 -5.80 -11.56
C ASN A 170 8.02 -5.56 -12.66
N THR A 171 7.52 -6.62 -13.30
CA THR A 171 6.63 -6.49 -14.44
C THR A 171 5.51 -7.52 -14.42
N ARG A 172 4.35 -7.15 -14.97
CA ARG A 172 3.25 -8.09 -15.21
C ARG A 172 3.68 -9.31 -16.03
N ALA A 173 4.46 -9.11 -17.10
CA ALA A 173 4.94 -10.20 -17.93
C ALA A 173 5.80 -11.18 -17.12
N GLY A 174 6.66 -10.69 -16.23
CA GLY A 174 7.44 -11.50 -15.32
C GLY A 174 6.55 -12.30 -14.35
N THR A 175 5.51 -11.67 -13.80
CA THR A 175 4.52 -12.33 -12.92
C THR A 175 3.87 -13.52 -13.62
N GLU A 176 3.34 -13.32 -14.81
CA GLU A 176 2.66 -14.37 -15.59
C GLU A 176 3.64 -15.46 -16.04
N SER A 177 4.85 -15.10 -16.46
CA SER A 177 5.88 -16.05 -16.89
C SER A 177 6.31 -16.96 -15.74
N ILE A 178 6.59 -16.40 -14.56
CA ILE A 178 6.99 -17.19 -13.39
C ILE A 178 5.82 -18.08 -12.95
N ALA A 179 4.60 -17.56 -12.89
CA ALA A 179 3.42 -18.33 -12.53
C ALA A 179 3.22 -19.52 -13.47
N MET A 180 3.34 -19.31 -14.78
CA MET A 180 3.25 -20.40 -15.77
C MET A 180 4.33 -21.44 -15.57
N GLN A 181 5.59 -21.02 -15.39
CA GLN A 181 6.73 -21.91 -15.22
C GLN A 181 6.66 -22.74 -13.94
N LEU A 182 6.17 -22.17 -12.84
CA LEU A 182 5.94 -22.93 -11.59
C LEU A 182 4.80 -23.92 -11.74
N LYS A 183 3.72 -23.56 -12.45
CA LYS A 183 2.61 -24.47 -12.74
C LYS A 183 3.04 -25.65 -13.59
N GLU A 184 3.84 -25.45 -14.63
CA GLU A 184 4.43 -26.49 -15.46
C GLU A 184 5.31 -27.47 -14.65
N ARG A 185 5.89 -27.00 -13.54
CA ARG A 185 6.70 -27.77 -12.59
C ARG A 185 5.92 -28.41 -11.45
N GLY A 186 4.59 -28.38 -11.51
CA GLY A 186 3.70 -29.09 -10.59
C GLY A 186 3.23 -28.30 -9.37
N ILE A 187 3.46 -26.98 -9.29
CA ILE A 187 2.89 -26.16 -8.23
C ILE A 187 1.42 -25.85 -8.59
N GLU A 188 0.47 -26.43 -7.88
CA GLU A 188 -0.96 -26.33 -8.17
C GLU A 188 -1.65 -25.15 -7.48
N LYS A 189 -1.35 -24.92 -6.18
CA LYS A 189 -1.96 -23.83 -5.38
C LYS A 189 -1.22 -22.52 -5.58
N LEU A 190 -1.32 -22.00 -6.79
CA LEU A 190 -0.58 -20.84 -7.27
C LEU A 190 -1.53 -19.81 -7.86
N ALA A 191 -1.24 -18.52 -7.59
CA ALA A 191 -1.92 -17.40 -8.27
C ALA A 191 -0.91 -16.34 -8.72
N ALA A 192 -1.24 -15.71 -9.86
CA ALA A 192 -0.63 -14.45 -10.27
C ALA A 192 -1.46 -13.27 -9.72
N HIS A 193 -0.80 -12.18 -9.28
CA HIS A 193 -1.46 -10.98 -8.79
C HIS A 193 -0.82 -9.72 -9.39
N HIS A 194 -1.58 -8.97 -10.16
CA HIS A 194 -1.13 -7.71 -10.77
C HIS A 194 -2.29 -6.78 -11.11
N GLY A 195 -2.00 -5.49 -11.31
CA GLY A 195 -3.01 -4.44 -11.50
C GLY A 195 -3.92 -4.58 -12.73
N SER A 196 -3.61 -5.49 -13.67
CA SER A 196 -4.48 -5.74 -14.85
C SER A 196 -5.55 -6.82 -14.61
N LEU A 197 -5.50 -7.52 -13.48
CA LEU A 197 -6.58 -8.41 -13.07
C LEU A 197 -7.82 -7.61 -12.66
N SER A 198 -9.02 -8.21 -12.82
CA SER A 198 -10.22 -7.59 -12.28
C SER A 198 -10.14 -7.43 -10.77
N LYS A 199 -10.93 -6.51 -10.23
CA LYS A 199 -10.95 -6.29 -8.78
C LYS A 199 -11.38 -7.56 -8.03
N GLU A 200 -12.37 -8.27 -8.57
CA GLU A 200 -12.89 -9.50 -7.99
C GLU A 200 -11.81 -10.59 -7.93
N MET A 201 -11.04 -10.78 -9.00
CA MET A 201 -9.95 -11.76 -9.03
C MET A 201 -8.84 -11.42 -8.02
N ARG A 202 -8.49 -10.14 -7.89
CA ARG A 202 -7.49 -9.72 -6.91
C ARG A 202 -7.94 -10.01 -5.49
N LEU A 203 -9.18 -9.65 -5.14
CA LEU A 203 -9.74 -9.92 -3.82
C LEU A 203 -9.83 -11.42 -3.51
N ASP A 204 -10.20 -12.26 -4.49
CA ASP A 204 -10.23 -13.72 -4.31
C ASP A 204 -8.83 -14.28 -3.98
N VAL A 205 -7.79 -13.83 -4.69
CA VAL A 205 -6.41 -14.24 -4.40
C VAL A 205 -5.97 -13.77 -3.00
N GLU A 206 -6.30 -12.53 -2.63
CA GLU A 206 -5.97 -11.98 -1.30
C GLU A 206 -6.68 -12.74 -0.17
N GLU A 207 -7.95 -13.11 -0.36
CA GLU A 207 -8.72 -13.90 0.62
C GLU A 207 -8.15 -15.31 0.76
N LYS A 208 -7.85 -15.99 -0.34
CA LYS A 208 -7.23 -17.32 -0.34
C LYS A 208 -5.83 -17.32 0.30
N LEU A 209 -5.04 -16.27 0.03
CA LEU A 209 -3.74 -16.09 0.66
C LEU A 209 -3.87 -15.95 2.19
N LYS A 210 -4.78 -15.11 2.67
CA LYS A 210 -5.08 -14.95 4.11
C LYS A 210 -5.61 -16.22 4.76
N ALA A 211 -6.38 -17.01 4.03
CA ALA A 211 -6.88 -18.29 4.50
C ALA A 211 -5.81 -19.41 4.53
N GLY A 212 -4.60 -19.14 3.98
CA GLY A 212 -3.53 -20.14 3.87
C GLY A 212 -3.83 -21.25 2.84
N GLU A 213 -4.67 -20.95 1.86
CA GLU A 213 -5.08 -21.90 0.80
C GLU A 213 -4.13 -21.86 -0.40
N MET A 214 -3.14 -20.95 -0.41
CA MET A 214 -2.17 -20.78 -1.48
C MET A 214 -0.77 -21.16 -1.00
N ASP A 215 -0.07 -21.95 -1.79
CA ASP A 215 1.34 -22.27 -1.56
C ASP A 215 2.25 -21.15 -2.06
N VAL A 216 1.85 -20.49 -3.19
CA VAL A 216 2.61 -19.37 -3.74
C VAL A 216 1.71 -18.33 -4.42
N VAL A 217 2.05 -17.06 -4.22
CA VAL A 217 1.52 -15.94 -5.00
C VAL A 217 2.65 -15.20 -5.66
N VAL A 218 2.61 -15.11 -6.99
CA VAL A 218 3.55 -14.31 -7.78
C VAL A 218 2.91 -12.95 -8.04
N SER A 219 3.55 -11.87 -7.60
CA SER A 219 2.99 -10.53 -7.70
C SER A 219 3.92 -9.54 -8.40
N SER A 220 3.33 -8.58 -9.10
CA SER A 220 3.99 -7.32 -9.38
C SER A 220 3.81 -6.37 -8.18
N THR A 221 4.20 -5.12 -8.31
CA THR A 221 4.11 -4.07 -7.28
C THR A 221 2.73 -3.89 -6.61
N SER A 222 1.68 -4.58 -7.08
CA SER A 222 0.31 -4.45 -6.56
C SER A 222 0.06 -5.07 -5.18
N LEU A 223 0.94 -5.98 -4.71
CA LEU A 223 0.88 -6.59 -3.37
C LEU A 223 1.87 -5.98 -2.37
N GLU A 224 2.76 -5.07 -2.82
CA GLU A 224 3.78 -4.46 -1.95
C GLU A 224 3.19 -3.51 -0.90
N LEU A 225 1.98 -2.99 -1.13
CA LEU A 225 1.38 -1.93 -0.33
C LEU A 225 0.28 -2.48 0.59
N GLY A 226 0.64 -2.78 1.84
CA GLY A 226 -0.32 -2.83 2.95
C GLY A 226 -1.25 -4.03 3.01
N ILE A 227 -0.91 -5.19 2.44
CA ILE A 227 -1.65 -6.41 2.69
C ILE A 227 -1.15 -7.03 4.01
N ASP A 228 -2.00 -6.96 5.02
CA ASP A 228 -1.83 -7.74 6.23
C ASP A 228 -2.12 -9.21 5.90
N ILE A 229 -1.06 -9.99 5.80
CA ILE A 229 -1.11 -11.42 5.46
C ILE A 229 -1.16 -12.29 6.74
N GLY A 230 -1.12 -11.68 7.92
CA GLY A 230 -1.12 -12.36 9.23
C GLY A 230 0.25 -12.55 9.82
#